data_eb8911a937654174279dc7358a8a2451
#
_entry.id   eb8911a937654174279dc7358a8a2451
#
_cell.length_a   1.000
_cell.length_b   1.000
_cell.length_c   1.000
_cell.angle_alpha   90.00
_cell.angle_beta   90.00
_cell.angle_gamma   90.00
#
_symmetry.space_group_name_H-M   'P 1'
#
loop_
_entity.id
_entity.type
_entity.pdbx_description
1 polymer ?
#
loop_
_entity_poly.entity_id
_entity_poly.type
_entity_poly.pdbx_seq_one_letter_code
_entity_poly.pdbx_strand_id
1 'polypeptide(L)'
;MKQIRNIAIIAHVDHGKTTLVDQLLRQSGTFRANQQVDERVMDSNDLEKERGITILAKNTAIDYEGYHINIVDTPGHADFGGEVERVLGMVDCVVLLVDAQEGPMPQTRFVTKKALALGLKPIVVINKIDKPSARPSWVIDQTFELFDNLGATDEQLDFPIVYASGLSGFAKLEETDESNDMRPLFDTILKYTPAPSGSADETLQLQISQLDYDNYTGRLGIGRILNGRIKPGQVVAVMNHEQQIAQGRINQLLGFKGLERVPLEEAEAGDIVIISGIEDIGIGVTITDKENPKGLPMLSVDEPTLTMDFMVNTSPLAGTEGKFVTSRQTRDRLQKELLTNVALRVEDTADADVFRVSGRGELHLTILLENMRREGYELAVGKPRVVYRDIDGQKCEPYENLTVDVPDDNQGAVMEELGRRRGELTNMESDGNGRTRLEYHIPARGLIGFQGEFMTLTRGVGLMSHVFDDYAPVKPDMPGRHNGVLVSQEQGEAVAYALWNLEDRGRMFVSPNDKIYEGMIIGIHSRDNDLVVNPLKGKKLTNVRASGTDEAVRLTTPIKLTLEGAVEFIDDDELVEITPQSIRLRKRYLSELERRRHFKKLD
;
A
#
# COMPACT_ATOMS: atom_id res chain seq x y z
N MET A 1 -33.96 11.81 15.33
CA MET A 1 -33.01 11.42 14.27
C MET A 1 -31.68 12.04 14.60
N LYS A 2 -30.59 11.25 14.63
CA LYS A 2 -29.24 11.79 14.69
C LYS A 2 -28.95 12.51 13.37
N GLN A 3 -28.37 13.70 13.45
CA GLN A 3 -27.89 14.36 12.23
C GLN A 3 -26.53 13.75 11.86
N ILE A 4 -26.47 13.06 10.72
CA ILE A 4 -25.27 12.33 10.28
C ILE A 4 -24.46 13.19 9.32
N ARG A 5 -23.12 13.08 9.41
CA ARG A 5 -22.15 13.58 8.43
C ARG A 5 -21.12 12.48 8.15
N ASN A 6 -20.85 12.23 6.89
CA ASN A 6 -19.88 11.21 6.47
C ASN A 6 -18.73 11.88 5.73
N ILE A 7 -17.54 11.79 6.26
CA ILE A 7 -16.34 12.38 5.66
C ILE A 7 -15.24 11.34 5.48
N ALA A 8 -14.44 11.50 4.44
CA ALA A 8 -13.18 10.78 4.29
C ALA A 8 -12.02 11.78 4.47
N ILE A 9 -10.92 11.31 5.09
CA ILE A 9 -9.71 12.12 5.23
C ILE A 9 -8.66 11.60 4.27
N ILE A 10 -8.21 12.48 3.37
CA ILE A 10 -7.19 12.24 2.36
C ILE A 10 -5.94 13.03 2.75
N ALA A 11 -4.79 12.40 2.77
CA ALA A 11 -3.51 13.06 3.01
C ALA A 11 -2.36 12.30 2.36
N HIS A 12 -1.29 13.02 2.05
CA HIS A 12 -0.01 12.40 1.75
C HIS A 12 0.62 11.82 3.04
N VAL A 13 1.51 10.87 2.87
CA VAL A 13 2.35 10.34 3.96
C VAL A 13 3.03 11.52 4.66
N ASP A 14 3.10 11.48 5.99
CA ASP A 14 3.69 12.51 6.83
C ASP A 14 3.02 13.91 6.82
N HIS A 15 1.92 14.14 6.10
CA HIS A 15 1.15 15.39 6.19
C HIS A 15 0.39 15.56 7.53
N GLY A 16 0.40 14.52 8.40
CA GLY A 16 -0.15 14.59 9.74
C GLY A 16 -1.58 14.12 9.87
N LYS A 17 -2.05 13.23 8.97
CA LYS A 17 -3.41 12.67 8.99
C LYS A 17 -3.77 12.02 10.32
N THR A 18 -2.97 11.07 10.78
CA THR A 18 -3.20 10.36 12.04
C THR A 18 -3.24 11.32 13.23
N THR A 19 -2.30 12.27 13.28
CA THR A 19 -2.25 13.29 14.34
C THR A 19 -3.48 14.18 14.35
N LEU A 20 -3.99 14.58 13.17
CA LEU A 20 -5.22 15.38 13.07
C LEU A 20 -6.44 14.57 13.55
N VAL A 21 -6.59 13.32 13.12
CA VAL A 21 -7.69 12.46 13.55
C VAL A 21 -7.66 12.21 15.04
N ASP A 22 -6.48 11.99 15.63
CA ASP A 22 -6.31 11.86 17.08
C ASP A 22 -6.80 13.10 17.82
N GLN A 23 -6.54 14.32 17.29
CA GLN A 23 -7.04 15.56 17.89
C GLN A 23 -8.56 15.68 17.76
N LEU A 24 -9.14 15.31 16.62
CA LEU A 24 -10.59 15.31 16.45
C LEU A 24 -11.25 14.34 17.44
N LEU A 25 -10.70 13.14 17.61
CA LEU A 25 -11.19 12.15 18.56
C LEU A 25 -11.09 12.65 20.02
N ARG A 26 -9.98 13.26 20.40
CA ARG A 26 -9.76 13.79 21.76
C ARG A 26 -10.67 14.97 22.06
N GLN A 27 -10.82 15.91 21.15
CA GLN A 27 -11.54 17.17 21.39
C GLN A 27 -13.06 17.04 21.16
N SER A 28 -13.54 16.00 20.47
CA SER A 28 -14.98 15.71 20.38
C SER A 28 -15.62 15.23 21.70
N GLY A 29 -14.79 14.91 22.72
CA GLY A 29 -15.28 14.34 23.98
C GLY A 29 -15.64 12.86 23.90
N THR A 30 -15.28 12.18 22.82
CA THR A 30 -15.54 10.75 22.59
C THR A 30 -14.79 9.87 23.60
N PHE A 31 -13.61 10.31 24.04
CA PHE A 31 -12.84 9.64 25.09
C PHE A 31 -13.11 10.22 26.48
N ARG A 32 -13.09 9.35 27.51
CA ARG A 32 -13.18 9.81 28.89
C ARG A 32 -11.89 10.57 29.28
N ALA A 33 -12.02 11.62 30.09
CA ALA A 33 -10.92 12.50 30.48
C ALA A 33 -9.69 11.79 31.11
N ASN A 34 -9.85 10.57 31.61
CA ASN A 34 -8.80 9.76 32.25
C ASN A 34 -8.35 8.56 31.38
N GLN A 35 -8.83 8.43 30.15
CA GLN A 35 -8.41 7.36 29.25
C GLN A 35 -7.08 7.76 28.61
N GLN A 36 -6.00 7.06 28.96
CA GLN A 36 -4.73 7.18 28.24
C GLN A 36 -4.95 6.59 26.85
N VAL A 37 -4.91 7.46 25.87
CA VAL A 37 -4.99 7.08 24.46
C VAL A 37 -3.57 7.11 23.93
N ASP A 38 -3.08 5.99 23.43
CA ASP A 38 -1.77 5.91 22.79
C ASP A 38 -1.71 6.90 21.62
N GLU A 39 -0.54 7.43 21.34
CA GLU A 39 -0.33 8.22 20.13
C GLU A 39 -0.53 7.34 18.90
N ARG A 40 -1.12 7.88 17.84
CA ARG A 40 -1.48 7.17 16.59
C ARG A 40 -2.52 6.06 16.78
N VAL A 41 -3.61 6.40 17.43
CA VAL A 41 -4.71 5.47 17.77
C VAL A 41 -5.30 4.80 16.51
N MET A 42 -5.31 5.48 15.37
CA MET A 42 -5.79 4.92 14.11
C MET A 42 -4.83 3.91 13.47
N ASP A 43 -3.53 3.99 13.72
CA ASP A 43 -2.54 3.06 13.18
C ASP A 43 -2.45 1.81 14.07
N SER A 44 -3.43 0.92 13.96
CA SER A 44 -3.50 -0.31 14.79
C SER A 44 -2.55 -1.42 14.32
N ASN A 45 -2.05 -1.35 13.09
CA ASN A 45 -1.13 -2.32 12.52
C ASN A 45 0.33 -1.85 12.72
N ASP A 46 1.18 -2.73 13.24
CA ASP A 46 2.60 -2.41 13.45
C ASP A 46 3.31 -2.00 12.15
N LEU A 47 2.92 -2.56 11.00
CA LEU A 47 3.45 -2.17 9.69
C LEU A 47 3.05 -0.75 9.30
N GLU A 48 1.83 -0.32 9.58
CA GLU A 48 1.39 1.06 9.34
C GLU A 48 2.20 2.05 10.18
N LYS A 49 2.43 1.71 11.47
CA LYS A 49 3.25 2.53 12.38
C LYS A 49 4.70 2.65 11.93
N GLU A 50 5.30 1.53 11.50
CA GLU A 50 6.70 1.48 11.04
C GLU A 50 6.91 2.23 9.72
N ARG A 51 5.94 2.13 8.81
CA ARG A 51 6.03 2.72 7.47
C ARG A 51 5.44 4.11 7.38
N GLY A 52 4.66 4.53 8.37
CA GLY A 52 3.96 5.82 8.35
C GLY A 52 2.84 5.93 7.31
N ILE A 53 2.36 4.80 6.76
CA ILE A 53 1.31 4.76 5.73
C ILE A 53 0.06 4.05 6.25
N THR A 54 -1.11 4.51 5.83
CA THR A 54 -2.37 3.76 6.01
C THR A 54 -2.46 2.68 4.95
N ILE A 55 -2.58 1.43 5.37
CA ILE A 55 -2.68 0.25 4.49
C ILE A 55 -4.15 -0.11 4.28
N LEU A 56 -4.92 -0.17 5.37
CA LEU A 56 -6.34 -0.51 5.37
C LEU A 56 -7.17 0.70 5.76
N ALA A 57 -8.25 0.93 5.04
CA ALA A 57 -9.21 1.95 5.41
C ALA A 57 -9.87 1.61 6.75
N LYS A 58 -9.99 2.60 7.61
CA LYS A 58 -10.58 2.46 8.96
C LYS A 58 -11.73 3.40 9.12
N ASN A 59 -12.75 2.91 9.81
CA ASN A 59 -13.93 3.68 10.13
C ASN A 59 -13.90 4.06 11.61
N THR A 60 -14.17 5.31 11.90
CA THR A 60 -14.38 5.83 13.26
C THR A 60 -15.55 6.81 13.25
N ALA A 61 -16.12 7.09 14.40
CA ALA A 61 -17.18 8.07 14.50
C ALA A 61 -17.04 8.89 15.78
N ILE A 62 -17.41 10.15 15.68
CA ILE A 62 -17.43 11.10 16.79
C ILE A 62 -18.82 11.74 16.90
N ASP A 63 -19.24 12.04 18.11
CA ASP A 63 -20.44 12.82 18.38
C ASP A 63 -20.01 14.26 18.73
N TYR A 64 -20.47 15.25 17.99
CA TYR A 64 -20.17 16.66 18.22
C TYR A 64 -21.41 17.53 17.99
N GLU A 65 -21.81 18.33 18.99
CA GLU A 65 -22.98 19.22 18.96
C GLU A 65 -24.27 18.60 18.43
N GLY A 66 -24.52 17.35 18.78
CA GLY A 66 -25.74 16.61 18.36
C GLY A 66 -25.63 15.95 16.99
N TYR A 67 -24.52 16.12 16.29
CA TYR A 67 -24.19 15.43 15.05
C TYR A 67 -23.39 14.17 15.31
N HIS A 68 -23.66 13.15 14.51
CA HIS A 68 -22.84 11.95 14.42
C HIS A 68 -21.97 12.05 13.16
N ILE A 69 -20.66 12.18 13.34
CA ILE A 69 -19.72 12.37 12.23
C ILE A 69 -18.95 11.07 12.04
N ASN A 70 -19.23 10.36 10.95
CA ASN A 70 -18.42 9.22 10.53
C ASN A 70 -17.19 9.72 9.80
N ILE A 71 -16.03 9.24 10.21
CA ILE A 71 -14.73 9.57 9.62
C ILE A 71 -14.15 8.28 9.05
N VAL A 72 -13.92 8.28 7.75
CA VAL A 72 -13.28 7.16 7.06
C VAL A 72 -11.85 7.55 6.72
N ASP A 73 -10.90 6.84 7.30
CA ASP A 73 -9.48 7.01 7.00
C ASP A 73 -9.14 6.25 5.71
N THR A 74 -8.61 6.94 4.71
CA THR A 74 -8.33 6.36 3.39
C THR A 74 -6.85 6.04 3.23
N PRO A 75 -6.49 4.89 2.61
CA PRO A 75 -5.13 4.67 2.15
C PRO A 75 -4.71 5.78 1.17
N GLY A 76 -3.45 6.22 1.30
CA GLY A 76 -2.89 7.25 0.39
C GLY A 76 -2.18 6.67 -0.83
N HIS A 77 -1.82 5.39 -0.81
CA HIS A 77 -1.02 4.77 -1.86
C HIS A 77 -1.89 4.18 -2.98
N ALA A 78 -1.44 4.34 -4.23
CA ALA A 78 -2.17 3.90 -5.42
C ALA A 78 -2.42 2.38 -5.48
N ASP A 79 -1.54 1.56 -4.90
CA ASP A 79 -1.70 0.11 -4.83
C ASP A 79 -2.97 -0.32 -4.07
N PHE A 80 -3.56 0.58 -3.27
CA PHE A 80 -4.81 0.39 -2.55
C PHE A 80 -6.00 1.13 -3.21
N GLY A 81 -5.85 1.53 -4.46
CA GLY A 81 -6.83 2.35 -5.19
C GLY A 81 -8.25 1.78 -5.21
N GLY A 82 -8.42 0.46 -5.29
CA GLY A 82 -9.72 -0.18 -5.21
C GLY A 82 -10.40 -0.06 -3.85
N GLU A 83 -9.63 -0.01 -2.76
CA GLU A 83 -10.17 0.32 -1.44
C GLU A 83 -10.61 1.77 -1.37
N VAL A 84 -9.80 2.68 -1.89
CA VAL A 84 -10.09 4.11 -1.92
C VAL A 84 -11.43 4.39 -2.61
N GLU A 85 -11.68 3.83 -3.80
CA GLU A 85 -12.94 4.04 -4.52
C GLU A 85 -14.16 3.57 -3.73
N ARG A 86 -14.06 2.37 -3.13
CA ARG A 86 -15.16 1.80 -2.33
C ARG A 86 -15.47 2.62 -1.09
N VAL A 87 -14.41 3.11 -0.44
CA VAL A 87 -14.52 3.92 0.77
C VAL A 87 -15.08 5.30 0.46
N LEU A 88 -14.63 5.93 -0.63
CA LEU A 88 -15.16 7.22 -1.08
C LEU A 88 -16.66 7.14 -1.43
N GLY A 89 -17.15 5.98 -1.87
CA GLY A 89 -18.60 5.73 -2.07
C GLY A 89 -19.43 5.76 -0.79
N MET A 90 -18.80 5.65 0.39
CA MET A 90 -19.51 5.70 1.68
C MET A 90 -19.65 7.11 2.26
N VAL A 91 -19.00 8.12 1.70
CA VAL A 91 -18.92 9.47 2.27
C VAL A 91 -19.59 10.52 1.40
N ASP A 92 -19.85 11.68 1.97
CA ASP A 92 -20.51 12.81 1.31
C ASP A 92 -19.55 14.00 1.08
N CYS A 93 -18.40 13.98 1.74
CA CYS A 93 -17.39 15.04 1.66
C CYS A 93 -15.99 14.44 1.88
N VAL A 94 -14.97 15.10 1.35
CA VAL A 94 -13.58 14.76 1.59
C VAL A 94 -12.83 15.90 2.26
N VAL A 95 -12.03 15.58 3.26
CA VAL A 95 -11.11 16.51 3.91
C VAL A 95 -9.71 16.23 3.36
N LEU A 96 -9.22 17.12 2.51
CA LEU A 96 -7.87 17.04 1.96
C LEU A 96 -6.89 17.77 2.88
N LEU A 97 -5.99 17.01 3.48
CA LEU A 97 -4.96 17.52 4.37
C LEU A 97 -3.67 17.77 3.59
N VAL A 98 -3.17 19.00 3.60
CA VAL A 98 -1.97 19.41 2.88
C VAL A 98 -0.98 20.04 3.86
N ASP A 99 0.29 19.65 3.78
CA ASP A 99 1.37 20.26 4.58
C ASP A 99 1.62 21.70 4.09
N ALA A 100 1.64 22.65 5.02
CA ALA A 100 1.85 24.08 4.74
C ALA A 100 3.22 24.40 4.12
N GLN A 101 4.18 23.50 4.20
CA GLN A 101 5.52 23.65 3.65
C GLN A 101 5.66 22.98 2.28
N GLU A 102 5.14 21.74 2.15
CA GLU A 102 5.38 20.86 0.99
C GLU A 102 4.34 21.06 -0.12
N GLY A 103 3.10 21.43 0.25
CA GLY A 103 2.00 21.54 -0.69
C GLY A 103 1.41 20.18 -1.09
N PRO A 104 0.55 20.14 -2.12
CA PRO A 104 -0.07 18.90 -2.58
C PRO A 104 0.95 18.00 -3.27
N MET A 105 1.11 16.78 -2.74
CA MET A 105 2.10 15.81 -3.20
C MET A 105 1.51 14.82 -4.22
N PRO A 106 2.33 14.15 -5.06
CA PRO A 106 1.85 13.30 -6.14
C PRO A 106 0.87 12.19 -5.72
N GLN A 107 1.06 11.57 -4.55
CA GLN A 107 0.19 10.48 -4.08
C GLN A 107 -1.24 10.94 -3.80
N THR A 108 -1.44 12.17 -3.30
CA THR A 108 -2.78 12.72 -3.05
C THR A 108 -3.56 12.97 -4.34
N ARG A 109 -2.87 13.17 -5.45
CA ARG A 109 -3.48 13.43 -6.77
C ARG A 109 -4.46 12.34 -7.20
N PHE A 110 -4.07 11.06 -7.02
CA PHE A 110 -4.92 9.94 -7.38
C PHE A 110 -6.23 9.91 -6.58
N VAL A 111 -6.13 9.96 -5.25
CA VAL A 111 -7.30 9.91 -4.36
C VAL A 111 -8.20 11.12 -4.57
N THR A 112 -7.60 12.29 -4.75
CA THR A 112 -8.32 13.54 -5.05
C THR A 112 -9.05 13.46 -6.39
N LYS A 113 -8.40 12.97 -7.46
CA LYS A 113 -9.04 12.76 -8.76
C LYS A 113 -10.29 11.88 -8.64
N LYS A 114 -10.20 10.77 -7.90
CA LYS A 114 -11.32 9.86 -7.68
C LYS A 114 -12.45 10.52 -6.86
N ALA A 115 -12.11 11.26 -5.81
CA ALA A 115 -13.08 12.00 -5.00
C ALA A 115 -13.84 13.05 -5.82
N LEU A 116 -13.13 13.83 -6.63
CA LEU A 116 -13.72 14.85 -7.51
C LEU A 116 -14.61 14.21 -8.58
N ALA A 117 -14.18 13.11 -9.19
CA ALA A 117 -14.96 12.37 -10.18
C ALA A 117 -16.28 11.79 -9.62
N LEU A 118 -16.32 11.45 -8.32
CA LEU A 118 -17.53 11.03 -7.61
C LEU A 118 -18.42 12.21 -7.21
N GLY A 119 -18.05 13.44 -7.53
CA GLY A 119 -18.81 14.65 -7.20
C GLY A 119 -18.72 15.05 -5.72
N LEU A 120 -17.77 14.50 -4.95
CA LEU A 120 -17.61 14.84 -3.55
C LEU A 120 -17.08 16.29 -3.40
N LYS A 121 -17.59 16.99 -2.39
CA LYS A 121 -17.15 18.36 -2.06
C LYS A 121 -15.88 18.29 -1.21
N PRO A 122 -14.80 18.98 -1.59
CA PRO A 122 -13.58 19.01 -0.81
C PRO A 122 -13.61 20.09 0.26
N ILE A 123 -13.03 19.81 1.43
CA ILE A 123 -12.59 20.77 2.45
C ILE A 123 -11.08 20.68 2.49
N VAL A 124 -10.37 21.79 2.31
CA VAL A 124 -8.91 21.80 2.32
C VAL A 124 -8.41 22.26 3.68
N VAL A 125 -7.57 21.42 4.31
CA VAL A 125 -6.93 21.71 5.59
C VAL A 125 -5.43 21.90 5.37
N ILE A 126 -4.96 23.11 5.53
CA ILE A 126 -3.53 23.45 5.47
C ILE A 126 -2.93 23.17 6.85
N ASN A 127 -2.22 22.07 6.99
CA ASN A 127 -1.68 21.59 8.26
C ASN A 127 -0.23 22.03 8.48
N LYS A 128 0.20 21.98 9.73
CA LYS A 128 1.56 22.33 10.17
C LYS A 128 1.90 23.82 9.95
N ILE A 129 0.92 24.70 10.10
CA ILE A 129 1.12 26.17 9.98
C ILE A 129 2.02 26.73 11.10
N ASP A 130 2.26 25.96 12.16
CA ASP A 130 3.18 26.27 13.26
C ASP A 130 4.67 26.19 12.85
N LYS A 131 4.98 25.59 11.69
CA LYS A 131 6.36 25.52 11.19
C LYS A 131 6.86 26.86 10.67
N PRO A 132 8.13 27.25 10.96
CA PRO A 132 8.69 28.52 10.48
C PRO A 132 8.77 28.65 8.95
N SER A 133 8.80 27.53 8.24
CA SER A 133 8.88 27.45 6.78
C SER A 133 7.52 27.31 6.10
N ALA A 134 6.42 27.42 6.87
CA ALA A 134 5.06 27.35 6.32
C ALA A 134 4.81 28.50 5.34
N ARG A 135 4.16 28.18 4.22
CA ARG A 135 3.77 29.13 3.15
C ARG A 135 2.34 28.86 2.68
N PRO A 136 1.35 29.10 3.56
CA PRO A 136 -0.03 28.67 3.31
C PRO A 136 -0.61 29.20 2.00
N SER A 137 -0.40 30.48 1.67
CA SER A 137 -0.91 31.10 0.43
C SER A 137 -0.43 30.36 -0.83
N TRP A 138 0.85 30.02 -0.89
CA TRP A 138 1.39 29.24 -2.01
C TRP A 138 0.78 27.84 -2.08
N VAL A 139 0.55 27.19 -0.93
CA VAL A 139 -0.08 25.86 -0.88
C VAL A 139 -1.52 25.90 -1.38
N ILE A 140 -2.25 26.96 -1.08
CA ILE A 140 -3.62 27.17 -1.57
C ILE A 140 -3.62 27.28 -3.09
N ASP A 141 -2.73 28.11 -3.66
CA ASP A 141 -2.61 28.29 -5.11
C ASP A 141 -2.29 26.94 -5.79
N GLN A 142 -1.35 26.18 -5.25
CA GLN A 142 -0.99 24.84 -5.76
C GLN A 142 -2.13 23.81 -5.63
N THR A 143 -2.94 23.92 -4.58
CA THR A 143 -4.10 23.04 -4.39
C THR A 143 -5.21 23.39 -5.37
N PHE A 144 -5.44 24.67 -5.61
CA PHE A 144 -6.40 25.16 -6.60
C PHE A 144 -6.00 24.69 -8.00
N GLU A 145 -4.73 24.88 -8.38
CA GLU A 145 -4.18 24.42 -9.66
C GLU A 145 -4.29 22.89 -9.82
N LEU A 146 -4.02 22.13 -8.74
CA LEU A 146 -4.22 20.68 -8.74
C LEU A 146 -5.68 20.32 -9.05
N PHE A 147 -6.65 20.95 -8.41
CA PHE A 147 -8.07 20.66 -8.61
C PHE A 147 -8.53 21.01 -10.02
N ASP A 148 -8.12 22.16 -10.54
CA ASP A 148 -8.40 22.59 -11.92
C ASP A 148 -7.84 21.58 -12.93
N ASN A 149 -6.58 21.19 -12.79
CA ASN A 149 -5.92 20.18 -13.62
C ASN A 149 -6.56 18.78 -13.52
N LEU A 150 -7.25 18.47 -12.42
CA LEU A 150 -7.99 17.22 -12.25
C LEU A 150 -9.43 17.28 -12.76
N GLY A 151 -9.84 18.42 -13.32
CA GLY A 151 -11.18 18.62 -13.89
C GLY A 151 -12.26 18.85 -12.83
N ALA A 152 -11.94 19.50 -11.73
CA ALA A 152 -12.91 19.91 -10.72
C ALA A 152 -13.97 20.84 -11.31
N THR A 153 -15.19 20.74 -10.79
CA THR A 153 -16.27 21.68 -11.13
C THR A 153 -16.09 23.01 -10.40
N ASP A 154 -16.73 24.07 -10.87
CA ASP A 154 -16.71 25.40 -10.20
C ASP A 154 -17.10 25.31 -8.72
N GLU A 155 -18.08 24.44 -8.38
CA GLU A 155 -18.49 24.20 -6.99
C GLU A 155 -17.41 23.50 -6.15
N GLN A 156 -16.57 22.68 -6.78
CA GLN A 156 -15.47 22.00 -6.13
C GLN A 156 -14.24 22.89 -6.01
N LEU A 157 -14.08 23.85 -6.91
CA LEU A 157 -13.03 24.87 -6.85
C LEU A 157 -13.31 25.94 -5.77
N ASP A 158 -14.58 26.14 -5.40
CA ASP A 158 -14.98 27.02 -4.27
C ASP A 158 -14.92 26.25 -2.93
N PHE A 159 -13.78 25.68 -2.64
CA PHE A 159 -13.58 24.87 -1.43
C PHE A 159 -13.28 25.73 -0.20
N PRO A 160 -13.85 25.40 0.98
CA PRO A 160 -13.48 26.04 2.24
C PRO A 160 -12.05 25.63 2.66
N ILE A 161 -11.33 26.60 3.24
CA ILE A 161 -9.97 26.44 3.72
C ILE A 161 -9.97 26.54 5.23
N VAL A 162 -9.22 25.64 5.88
CA VAL A 162 -8.96 25.66 7.32
C VAL A 162 -7.46 25.55 7.55
N TYR A 163 -6.91 26.42 8.36
CA TYR A 163 -5.51 26.40 8.77
C TYR A 163 -5.40 25.62 10.07
N ALA A 164 -4.49 24.64 10.15
CA ALA A 164 -4.39 23.79 11.33
C ALA A 164 -2.96 23.46 11.74
N SER A 165 -2.80 23.13 13.01
CA SER A 165 -1.67 22.38 13.53
C SER A 165 -2.20 21.16 14.27
N GLY A 166 -2.14 19.99 13.62
CA GLY A 166 -2.52 18.74 14.24
C GLY A 166 -1.67 18.42 15.47
N LEU A 167 -0.39 18.80 15.46
CA LEU A 167 0.52 18.59 16.60
C LEU A 167 0.12 19.44 17.79
N SER A 168 -0.15 20.73 17.57
CA SER A 168 -0.53 21.68 18.63
C SER A 168 -2.02 21.62 19.00
N GLY A 169 -2.85 20.95 18.19
CA GLY A 169 -4.26 20.70 18.48
C GLY A 169 -5.19 21.90 18.26
N PHE A 170 -4.89 22.78 17.31
CA PHE A 170 -5.74 23.92 16.97
C PHE A 170 -6.03 24.03 15.47
N ALA A 171 -7.14 24.70 15.15
CA ALA A 171 -7.52 25.06 13.79
C ALA A 171 -8.02 26.51 13.74
N LYS A 172 -7.92 27.16 12.55
CA LYS A 172 -8.29 28.56 12.32
C LYS A 172 -8.97 28.70 10.96
N LEU A 173 -9.84 29.71 10.80
CA LEU A 173 -10.44 30.05 9.50
C LEU A 173 -9.58 31.06 8.73
N GLU A 174 -8.89 31.94 9.45
CA GLU A 174 -7.95 32.91 8.89
C GLU A 174 -6.58 32.73 9.57
N GLU A 175 -5.49 33.02 8.86
CA GLU A 175 -4.13 32.89 9.43
C GLU A 175 -3.93 33.74 10.69
N THR A 176 -4.59 34.89 10.75
CA THR A 176 -4.48 35.89 11.83
C THR A 176 -5.33 35.58 13.05
N ASP A 177 -6.25 34.60 12.94
CA ASP A 177 -7.13 34.25 14.04
C ASP A 177 -6.35 33.65 15.23
N GLU A 178 -6.86 33.88 16.44
CA GLU A 178 -6.40 33.17 17.63
C GLU A 178 -7.32 31.98 17.90
N SER A 179 -6.77 30.79 17.96
CA SER A 179 -7.51 29.57 18.29
C SER A 179 -6.62 28.60 19.07
N ASN A 180 -7.22 27.89 20.02
CA ASN A 180 -6.56 26.91 20.87
C ASN A 180 -7.16 25.51 20.76
N ASP A 181 -8.13 25.31 19.89
CA ASP A 181 -8.84 24.04 19.69
C ASP A 181 -9.21 23.78 18.24
N MET A 182 -9.80 22.62 17.97
CA MET A 182 -10.22 22.18 16.63
C MET A 182 -11.64 22.60 16.25
N ARG A 183 -12.34 23.41 17.05
CA ARG A 183 -13.71 23.85 16.75
C ARG A 183 -13.88 24.44 15.35
N PRO A 184 -12.99 25.33 14.86
CA PRO A 184 -13.14 25.87 13.51
C PRO A 184 -13.19 24.81 12.42
N LEU A 185 -12.46 23.69 12.60
CA LEU A 185 -12.52 22.56 11.69
C LEU A 185 -13.82 21.77 11.83
N PHE A 186 -14.29 21.48 13.07
CA PHE A 186 -15.59 20.84 13.29
C PHE A 186 -16.74 21.65 12.67
N ASP A 187 -16.79 22.94 12.92
CA ASP A 187 -17.83 23.82 12.41
C ASP A 187 -17.82 23.87 10.88
N THR A 188 -16.62 23.87 10.27
CA THR A 188 -16.48 23.81 8.82
C THR A 188 -16.99 22.47 8.27
N ILE A 189 -16.64 21.36 8.90
CA ILE A 189 -17.15 20.01 8.53
C ILE A 189 -18.69 20.01 8.59
N LEU A 190 -19.29 20.49 9.69
CA LEU A 190 -20.76 20.50 9.85
C LEU A 190 -21.44 21.40 8.82
N LYS A 191 -20.83 22.53 8.49
CA LYS A 191 -21.39 23.53 7.57
C LYS A 191 -21.34 23.08 6.10
N TYR A 192 -20.22 22.52 5.68
CA TYR A 192 -19.94 22.25 4.26
C TYR A 192 -20.17 20.80 3.85
N THR A 193 -20.17 19.83 4.78
CA THR A 193 -20.54 18.46 4.47
C THR A 193 -22.05 18.37 4.28
N PRO A 194 -22.54 17.93 3.11
CA PRO A 194 -23.97 17.74 2.91
C PRO A 194 -24.53 16.65 3.83
N ALA A 195 -25.81 16.72 4.14
CA ALA A 195 -26.50 15.62 4.79
C ALA A 195 -26.55 14.41 3.84
N PRO A 196 -26.48 13.18 4.37
CA PRO A 196 -26.62 11.99 3.54
C PRO A 196 -27.89 12.05 2.71
N SER A 197 -27.79 11.69 1.44
CA SER A 197 -28.95 11.48 0.57
C SER A 197 -29.64 10.16 0.94
N GLY A 198 -30.94 10.06 0.74
CA GLY A 198 -31.71 8.86 1.00
C GLY A 198 -32.77 9.04 2.08
N SER A 199 -33.69 8.11 2.14
CA SER A 199 -34.86 8.14 3.04
C SER A 199 -34.93 6.88 3.90
N ALA A 200 -35.11 7.07 5.19
CA ALA A 200 -35.34 5.98 6.13
C ALA A 200 -36.67 5.23 5.91
N ASP A 201 -37.62 5.83 5.16
CA ASP A 201 -38.95 5.25 4.89
C ASP A 201 -39.01 4.46 3.57
N GLU A 202 -37.88 4.44 2.81
CA GLU A 202 -37.74 3.63 1.60
C GLU A 202 -37.27 2.20 1.90
N THR A 203 -37.28 1.34 0.86
CA THR A 203 -36.74 -0.03 0.92
C THR A 203 -35.29 -0.01 1.36
N LEU A 204 -34.93 -0.89 2.28
CA LEU A 204 -33.55 -1.03 2.73
C LEU A 204 -32.58 -1.26 1.55
N GLN A 205 -31.54 -0.46 1.50
CA GLN A 205 -30.41 -0.62 0.59
C GLN A 205 -29.12 -0.32 1.36
N LEU A 206 -28.44 -1.36 1.83
CA LEU A 206 -27.13 -1.30 2.47
C LEU A 206 -26.10 -1.91 1.51
N GLN A 207 -25.19 -1.10 0.97
CA GLN A 207 -24.12 -1.58 0.11
C GLN A 207 -22.87 -1.89 0.91
N ILE A 208 -22.34 -3.09 0.72
CA ILE A 208 -21.13 -3.55 1.42
C ILE A 208 -19.90 -3.07 0.66
N SER A 209 -19.10 -2.24 1.31
CA SER A 209 -17.87 -1.63 0.75
C SER A 209 -16.60 -2.27 1.27
N GLN A 210 -16.64 -2.85 2.48
CA GLN A 210 -15.51 -3.50 3.13
C GLN A 210 -15.92 -4.81 3.77
N LEU A 211 -14.99 -5.75 3.88
CA LEU A 211 -15.15 -6.98 4.62
C LEU A 211 -14.16 -7.03 5.78
N ASP A 212 -14.61 -7.65 6.86
CA ASP A 212 -13.75 -8.00 7.99
C ASP A 212 -14.09 -9.43 8.45
N TYR A 213 -13.29 -9.97 9.33
CA TYR A 213 -13.48 -11.32 9.84
C TYR A 213 -13.23 -11.39 11.34
N ASP A 214 -14.20 -11.90 12.05
CA ASP A 214 -14.10 -12.18 13.48
C ASP A 214 -14.18 -13.69 13.73
N ASN A 215 -13.33 -14.22 14.61
CA ASN A 215 -13.24 -15.67 14.84
C ASN A 215 -14.52 -16.27 15.46
N TYR A 216 -15.39 -15.45 16.07
CA TYR A 216 -16.63 -15.90 16.73
C TYR A 216 -17.86 -15.68 15.86
N THR A 217 -17.92 -14.55 15.15
CA THR A 217 -19.09 -14.14 14.36
C THR A 217 -18.93 -14.42 12.87
N GLY A 218 -17.74 -14.81 12.43
CA GLY A 218 -17.45 -15.09 11.03
C GLY A 218 -17.22 -13.80 10.23
N ARG A 219 -17.68 -13.80 8.96
CA ARG A 219 -17.57 -12.64 8.07
C ARG A 219 -18.42 -11.48 8.56
N LEU A 220 -17.84 -10.29 8.52
CA LEU A 220 -18.47 -9.02 8.81
C LEU A 220 -18.51 -8.18 7.52
N GLY A 221 -19.65 -7.61 7.22
CA GLY A 221 -19.79 -6.64 6.14
C GLY A 221 -19.90 -5.23 6.71
N ILE A 222 -19.09 -4.33 6.19
CA ILE A 222 -19.10 -2.89 6.54
C ILE A 222 -19.60 -2.13 5.33
N GLY A 223 -20.59 -1.27 5.54
CA GLY A 223 -21.15 -0.50 4.44
C GLY A 223 -22.03 0.65 4.92
N ARG A 224 -22.47 1.45 3.95
CA ARG A 224 -23.36 2.57 4.16
C ARG A 224 -24.80 2.17 3.83
N ILE A 225 -25.72 2.52 4.69
CA ILE A 225 -27.15 2.45 4.42
C ILE A 225 -27.52 3.64 3.51
N LEU A 226 -27.89 3.36 2.27
CA LEU A 226 -28.31 4.39 1.32
C LEU A 226 -29.78 4.73 1.50
N ASN A 227 -30.62 3.72 1.72
CA ASN A 227 -32.06 3.89 1.99
C ASN A 227 -32.52 2.89 3.03
N GLY A 228 -33.64 3.21 3.67
CA GLY A 228 -34.34 2.32 4.59
C GLY A 228 -33.76 2.28 6.00
N ARG A 229 -34.15 1.23 6.73
CA ARG A 229 -33.73 0.94 8.11
C ARG A 229 -33.35 -0.53 8.25
N ILE A 230 -32.48 -0.81 9.19
CA ILE A 230 -31.99 -2.17 9.49
C ILE A 230 -31.99 -2.42 11.00
N LYS A 231 -32.34 -3.64 11.42
CA LYS A 231 -32.36 -4.06 12.83
C LYS A 231 -31.69 -5.44 12.99
N PRO A 232 -31.13 -5.72 14.17
CA PRO A 232 -30.75 -7.09 14.51
C PRO A 232 -31.95 -8.05 14.41
N GLY A 233 -31.71 -9.26 13.94
CA GLY A 233 -32.72 -10.29 13.76
C GLY A 233 -33.57 -10.17 12.48
N GLN A 234 -33.43 -9.09 11.71
CA GLN A 234 -34.11 -8.91 10.42
C GLN A 234 -33.64 -9.95 9.40
N VAL A 235 -34.60 -10.51 8.65
CA VAL A 235 -34.30 -11.39 7.50
C VAL A 235 -34.18 -10.50 6.26
N VAL A 236 -33.09 -10.63 5.55
CA VAL A 236 -32.73 -9.78 4.42
C VAL A 236 -32.40 -10.62 3.19
N ALA A 237 -32.51 -10.00 2.02
CA ALA A 237 -32.01 -10.54 0.76
C ALA A 237 -30.64 -9.95 0.46
N VAL A 238 -29.78 -10.75 -0.15
CA VAL A 238 -28.47 -10.35 -0.67
C VAL A 238 -28.57 -10.28 -2.18
N MET A 239 -28.33 -9.10 -2.72
CA MET A 239 -28.42 -8.83 -4.16
C MET A 239 -27.04 -8.61 -4.75
N ASN A 240 -26.79 -9.25 -5.89
CA ASN A 240 -25.71 -8.91 -6.80
C ASN A 240 -26.33 -8.17 -7.99
N HIS A 241 -26.34 -6.84 -7.94
CA HIS A 241 -27.07 -5.98 -8.86
C HIS A 241 -28.56 -6.37 -8.93
N GLU A 242 -29.03 -6.90 -10.04
CA GLU A 242 -30.43 -7.29 -10.25
C GLU A 242 -30.79 -8.70 -9.75
N GLN A 243 -29.78 -9.52 -9.42
CA GLN A 243 -29.99 -10.91 -9.04
C GLN A 243 -29.89 -11.10 -7.54
N GLN A 244 -30.90 -11.75 -6.96
CA GLN A 244 -30.78 -12.23 -5.59
C GLN A 244 -29.91 -13.48 -5.56
N ILE A 245 -28.78 -13.40 -4.83
CA ILE A 245 -27.82 -14.50 -4.71
C ILE A 245 -28.00 -15.30 -3.43
N ALA A 246 -28.48 -14.66 -2.34
CA ALA A 246 -28.67 -15.30 -1.06
C ALA A 246 -29.77 -14.63 -0.23
N GLN A 247 -30.11 -15.26 0.90
CA GLN A 247 -30.87 -14.68 1.99
C GLN A 247 -30.13 -14.96 3.30
N GLY A 248 -30.27 -14.06 4.25
CA GLY A 248 -29.64 -14.21 5.55
C GLY A 248 -30.40 -13.50 6.65
N ARG A 249 -29.97 -13.73 7.88
CA ARG A 249 -30.49 -13.04 9.05
C ARG A 249 -29.39 -12.21 9.67
N ILE A 250 -29.66 -10.96 9.96
CA ILE A 250 -28.73 -10.08 10.68
C ILE A 250 -28.59 -10.57 12.12
N ASN A 251 -27.44 -11.14 12.46
CA ASN A 251 -27.19 -11.59 13.82
C ASN A 251 -26.79 -10.43 14.72
N GLN A 252 -25.86 -9.58 14.23
CA GLN A 252 -25.41 -8.38 14.93
C GLN A 252 -25.45 -7.20 13.99
N LEU A 253 -25.82 -6.05 14.54
CA LEU A 253 -25.72 -4.74 13.93
C LEU A 253 -24.87 -3.87 14.84
N LEU A 254 -23.73 -3.38 14.33
CA LEU A 254 -22.79 -2.57 15.08
C LEU A 254 -22.57 -1.25 14.37
N GLY A 255 -22.36 -0.19 15.15
CA GLY A 255 -21.90 1.11 14.68
C GLY A 255 -20.52 1.43 15.26
N PHE A 256 -20.03 2.63 14.97
CA PHE A 256 -18.75 3.12 15.47
C PHE A 256 -18.97 4.19 16.54
N LYS A 257 -18.14 4.17 17.59
CA LYS A 257 -18.03 5.22 18.59
C LYS A 257 -16.56 5.37 18.98
N GLY A 258 -15.92 6.43 18.52
CA GLY A 258 -14.48 6.44 18.46
C GLY A 258 -14.00 5.27 17.61
N LEU A 259 -13.06 4.49 18.13
CA LEU A 259 -12.56 3.27 17.49
C LEU A 259 -13.33 1.99 17.89
N GLU A 260 -14.23 2.10 18.85
CA GLU A 260 -14.97 0.94 19.36
C GLU A 260 -16.18 0.62 18.48
N ARG A 261 -16.45 -0.68 18.31
CA ARG A 261 -17.66 -1.20 17.68
C ARG A 261 -18.72 -1.36 18.74
N VAL A 262 -19.82 -0.63 18.60
CA VAL A 262 -20.91 -0.62 19.58
C VAL A 262 -22.17 -1.24 19.00
N PRO A 263 -22.90 -2.10 19.76
CA PRO A 263 -24.18 -2.64 19.30
C PRO A 263 -25.20 -1.54 19.08
N LEU A 264 -25.96 -1.66 17.99
CA LEU A 264 -27.08 -0.79 17.65
C LEU A 264 -28.39 -1.59 17.69
N GLU A 265 -29.45 -0.97 18.20
CA GLU A 265 -30.82 -1.52 18.14
C GLU A 265 -31.45 -1.32 16.77
N GLU A 266 -31.08 -0.24 16.09
CA GLU A 266 -31.55 0.15 14.76
C GLU A 266 -30.52 1.11 14.12
N ALA A 267 -30.41 1.06 12.78
CA ALA A 267 -29.68 2.04 11.99
C ALA A 267 -30.53 2.43 10.76
N GLU A 268 -30.33 3.65 10.26
CA GLU A 268 -31.12 4.22 9.16
C GLU A 268 -30.25 4.83 8.06
N ALA A 269 -30.88 5.24 6.97
CA ALA A 269 -30.22 5.86 5.81
C ALA A 269 -29.20 6.92 6.24
N GLY A 270 -27.99 6.82 5.71
CA GLY A 270 -26.83 7.65 6.03
C GLY A 270 -25.84 7.02 7.01
N ASP A 271 -26.26 6.05 7.84
CA ASP A 271 -25.35 5.38 8.79
C ASP A 271 -24.34 4.47 8.07
N ILE A 272 -23.13 4.43 8.60
CA ILE A 272 -22.09 3.43 8.26
C ILE A 272 -22.12 2.36 9.35
N VAL A 273 -22.42 1.13 8.97
CA VAL A 273 -22.67 0.03 9.92
C VAL A 273 -21.87 -1.20 9.60
N ILE A 274 -21.76 -2.07 10.61
CA ILE A 274 -21.18 -3.41 10.49
C ILE A 274 -22.31 -4.42 10.72
N ILE A 275 -22.42 -5.40 9.84
CA ILE A 275 -23.39 -6.49 9.97
C ILE A 275 -22.71 -7.84 9.99
N SER A 276 -23.29 -8.80 10.73
CA SER A 276 -22.90 -10.21 10.73
C SER A 276 -24.10 -11.13 10.53
N GLY A 277 -23.85 -12.41 10.24
CA GLY A 277 -24.86 -13.44 10.11
C GLY A 277 -25.21 -13.80 8.66
N ILE A 278 -24.52 -13.26 7.69
CA ILE A 278 -24.69 -13.55 6.26
C ILE A 278 -23.42 -14.25 5.76
N GLU A 279 -23.55 -15.54 5.36
CA GLU A 279 -22.40 -16.36 4.94
C GLU A 279 -21.82 -15.89 3.59
N ASP A 280 -22.70 -15.57 2.63
CA ASP A 280 -22.33 -15.18 1.26
C ASP A 280 -22.19 -13.66 1.11
N ILE A 281 -21.79 -12.97 2.18
CA ILE A 281 -21.55 -11.53 2.11
C ILE A 281 -20.26 -11.26 1.34
N GLY A 282 -20.34 -10.40 0.33
CA GLY A 282 -19.22 -10.00 -0.53
C GLY A 282 -19.17 -8.47 -0.67
N ILE A 283 -18.06 -7.96 -1.23
CA ILE A 283 -17.97 -6.54 -1.56
C ILE A 283 -18.85 -6.21 -2.76
N GLY A 284 -19.50 -5.04 -2.69
CA GLY A 284 -20.40 -4.53 -3.73
C GLY A 284 -21.82 -5.10 -3.67
N VAL A 285 -22.05 -6.17 -2.90
CA VAL A 285 -23.44 -6.68 -2.74
C VAL A 285 -24.31 -5.68 -1.99
N THR A 286 -25.59 -5.71 -2.30
CA THR A 286 -26.62 -4.92 -1.61
C THR A 286 -27.41 -5.82 -0.66
N ILE A 287 -27.48 -5.43 0.59
CA ILE A 287 -28.38 -6.02 1.58
C ILE A 287 -29.69 -5.21 1.54
N THR A 288 -30.79 -5.90 1.31
CA THR A 288 -32.10 -5.26 1.08
C THR A 288 -33.25 -6.06 1.71
N ASP A 289 -34.44 -5.49 1.70
CA ASP A 289 -35.61 -6.16 2.22
C ASP A 289 -35.96 -7.42 1.42
N LYS A 290 -36.32 -8.47 2.13
CA LYS A 290 -36.67 -9.76 1.53
C LYS A 290 -37.90 -9.67 0.62
N GLU A 291 -38.89 -8.85 1.00
CA GLU A 291 -40.19 -8.77 0.32
C GLU A 291 -40.14 -7.89 -0.94
N ASN A 292 -39.27 -6.89 -0.95
CA ASN A 292 -39.11 -5.97 -2.09
C ASN A 292 -37.61 -5.73 -2.35
N PRO A 293 -36.87 -6.74 -2.85
CA PRO A 293 -35.44 -6.64 -3.01
C PRO A 293 -35.07 -5.64 -4.12
N LYS A 294 -34.21 -4.69 -3.76
CA LYS A 294 -33.65 -3.69 -4.71
C LYS A 294 -32.14 -3.67 -4.60
N GLY A 295 -31.46 -4.20 -5.62
CA GLY A 295 -30.00 -4.15 -5.72
C GLY A 295 -29.51 -2.79 -6.23
N LEU A 296 -28.29 -2.47 -5.85
CA LEU A 296 -27.51 -1.34 -6.37
C LEU A 296 -26.50 -1.86 -7.41
N PRO A 297 -26.01 -0.99 -8.31
CA PRO A 297 -24.88 -1.35 -9.17
C PRO A 297 -23.70 -1.87 -8.35
N MET A 298 -23.05 -2.92 -8.83
CA MET A 298 -21.88 -3.47 -8.13
C MET A 298 -20.75 -2.44 -8.09
N LEU A 299 -20.08 -2.37 -6.96
CA LEU A 299 -18.83 -1.61 -6.87
C LEU A 299 -17.77 -2.31 -7.72
N SER A 300 -17.10 -1.54 -8.57
CA SER A 300 -15.99 -2.06 -9.35
C SER A 300 -14.83 -2.43 -8.41
N VAL A 301 -14.29 -3.62 -8.62
CA VAL A 301 -13.02 -4.02 -8.02
C VAL A 301 -12.03 -4.07 -9.17
N ASP A 302 -11.03 -3.19 -9.13
CA ASP A 302 -10.00 -3.21 -10.16
C ASP A 302 -9.27 -4.55 -10.15
N GLU A 303 -8.94 -5.03 -11.32
CA GLU A 303 -8.24 -6.30 -11.45
C GLU A 303 -6.74 -6.18 -11.12
N PRO A 304 -6.13 -7.28 -10.66
CA PRO A 304 -4.69 -7.30 -10.41
C PRO A 304 -3.87 -6.95 -11.65
N THR A 305 -2.80 -6.19 -11.46
CA THR A 305 -1.85 -5.81 -12.52
C THR A 305 -0.51 -6.54 -12.43
N LEU A 306 -0.14 -6.99 -11.22
CA LEU A 306 1.07 -7.76 -10.95
C LEU A 306 0.77 -9.15 -10.40
N THR A 307 1.64 -10.09 -10.71
CA THR A 307 1.59 -11.46 -10.21
C THR A 307 2.96 -11.91 -9.72
N MET A 308 2.99 -12.74 -8.69
CA MET A 308 4.19 -13.31 -8.11
C MET A 308 3.94 -14.78 -7.72
N ASP A 309 4.91 -15.64 -7.95
CA ASP A 309 4.83 -17.02 -7.52
C ASP A 309 5.31 -17.16 -6.06
N PHE A 310 4.44 -17.59 -5.16
CA PHE A 310 4.73 -17.93 -3.77
C PHE A 310 4.95 -19.43 -3.68
N MET A 311 6.06 -19.87 -3.13
CA MET A 311 6.43 -21.27 -3.11
C MET A 311 7.02 -21.71 -1.78
N VAL A 312 6.98 -23.00 -1.54
CA VAL A 312 7.65 -23.59 -0.38
C VAL A 312 9.14 -23.32 -0.47
N ASN A 313 9.76 -22.93 0.64
CA ASN A 313 11.20 -22.77 0.70
C ASN A 313 11.89 -24.14 0.68
N THR A 314 12.72 -24.37 -0.32
CA THR A 314 13.48 -25.62 -0.53
C THR A 314 14.98 -25.42 -0.35
N SER A 315 15.42 -24.32 0.28
CA SER A 315 16.82 -24.06 0.54
C SER A 315 17.41 -25.03 1.57
N PRO A 316 18.75 -25.19 1.63
CA PRO A 316 19.40 -26.00 2.67
C PRO A 316 19.15 -25.50 4.11
N LEU A 317 18.71 -24.27 4.29
CA LEU A 317 18.35 -23.68 5.59
C LEU A 317 16.84 -23.71 5.88
N ALA A 318 16.04 -24.31 4.99
CA ALA A 318 14.59 -24.39 5.14
C ALA A 318 14.18 -25.05 6.46
N GLY A 319 13.15 -24.49 7.12
CA GLY A 319 12.60 -24.99 8.37
C GLY A 319 13.44 -24.71 9.62
N THR A 320 14.52 -23.94 9.51
CA THR A 320 15.35 -23.59 10.68
C THR A 320 14.84 -22.38 11.45
N GLU A 321 14.08 -21.50 10.80
CA GLU A 321 13.64 -20.21 11.35
C GLU A 321 12.11 -20.06 11.37
N GLY A 322 11.39 -20.70 10.44
CA GLY A 322 9.94 -20.62 10.30
C GLY A 322 9.18 -21.67 11.12
N LYS A 323 7.96 -21.33 11.56
CA LYS A 323 7.01 -22.26 12.19
C LYS A 323 6.10 -22.94 11.16
N PHE A 324 5.72 -22.19 10.12
CA PHE A 324 4.81 -22.62 9.06
C PHE A 324 5.59 -22.71 7.75
N VAL A 325 5.88 -23.94 7.32
CA VAL A 325 6.84 -24.22 6.24
C VAL A 325 6.25 -25.09 5.12
N THR A 326 4.98 -25.52 5.25
CA THR A 326 4.35 -26.45 4.30
C THR A 326 3.43 -25.73 3.33
N SER A 327 3.28 -26.28 2.11
CA SER A 327 2.35 -25.75 1.09
C SER A 327 0.90 -25.68 1.60
N ARG A 328 0.45 -26.67 2.40
CA ARG A 328 -0.88 -26.64 3.00
C ARG A 328 -1.08 -25.43 3.91
N GLN A 329 -0.13 -25.16 4.81
CA GLN A 329 -0.21 -24.00 5.72
C GLN A 329 -0.22 -22.68 4.94
N THR A 330 0.62 -22.57 3.92
CA THR A 330 0.64 -21.39 3.03
C THR A 330 -0.69 -21.24 2.30
N ARG A 331 -1.25 -22.31 1.75
CA ARG A 331 -2.57 -22.30 1.10
C ARG A 331 -3.66 -21.83 2.05
N ASP A 332 -3.75 -22.43 3.24
CA ASP A 332 -4.77 -22.10 4.25
C ASP A 332 -4.68 -20.61 4.63
N ARG A 333 -3.45 -20.06 4.77
CA ARG A 333 -3.22 -18.65 5.06
C ARG A 333 -3.65 -17.73 3.90
N LEU A 334 -3.30 -18.09 2.66
CA LEU A 334 -3.71 -17.33 1.48
C LEU A 334 -5.23 -17.36 1.28
N GLN A 335 -5.88 -18.50 1.51
CA GLN A 335 -7.34 -18.60 1.48
C GLN A 335 -8.00 -17.72 2.56
N LYS A 336 -7.40 -17.65 3.75
CA LYS A 336 -7.87 -16.72 4.80
C LYS A 336 -7.74 -15.26 4.37
N GLU A 337 -6.66 -14.90 3.70
CA GLU A 337 -6.48 -13.54 3.17
C GLU A 337 -7.58 -13.15 2.18
N LEU A 338 -7.98 -14.07 1.30
CA LEU A 338 -9.06 -13.84 0.32
C LEU A 338 -10.43 -13.56 0.95
N LEU A 339 -10.62 -13.83 2.24
CA LEU A 339 -11.89 -13.52 2.92
C LEU A 339 -12.12 -12.01 3.07
N THR A 340 -11.05 -11.24 3.15
CA THR A 340 -11.09 -9.79 3.38
C THR A 340 -10.46 -8.99 2.26
N ASN A 341 -9.44 -9.52 1.61
CA ASN A 341 -8.65 -8.86 0.57
C ASN A 341 -9.16 -9.24 -0.83
N VAL A 342 -10.12 -8.48 -1.34
CA VAL A 342 -10.77 -8.77 -2.65
C VAL A 342 -9.93 -8.37 -3.85
N ALA A 343 -8.91 -7.54 -3.68
CA ALA A 343 -7.98 -7.17 -4.74
C ALA A 343 -6.90 -8.23 -4.98
N LEU A 344 -6.88 -9.28 -4.16
CA LEU A 344 -5.95 -10.39 -4.28
C LEU A 344 -6.59 -11.54 -5.07
N ARG A 345 -5.81 -12.17 -5.94
CA ARG A 345 -6.16 -13.47 -6.56
C ARG A 345 -5.09 -14.48 -6.19
N VAL A 346 -5.53 -15.69 -5.89
CA VAL A 346 -4.64 -16.83 -5.62
C VAL A 346 -5.07 -17.98 -6.52
N GLU A 347 -4.15 -18.44 -7.33
CA GLU A 347 -4.36 -19.54 -8.26
C GLU A 347 -3.38 -20.68 -7.96
N ASP A 348 -3.90 -21.91 -7.97
CA ASP A 348 -3.05 -23.10 -7.92
C ASP A 348 -2.32 -23.23 -9.26
N THR A 349 -1.06 -23.64 -9.20
CA THR A 349 -0.27 -23.93 -10.40
C THR A 349 -0.20 -25.45 -10.66
N ALA A 350 0.47 -25.86 -11.73
CA ALA A 350 0.75 -27.27 -12.00
C ALA A 350 1.64 -27.92 -10.92
N ASP A 351 2.38 -27.10 -10.17
CA ASP A 351 3.19 -27.53 -9.02
C ASP A 351 2.42 -27.25 -7.73
N ALA A 352 2.13 -28.30 -6.95
CA ALA A 352 1.37 -28.21 -5.69
C ALA A 352 2.04 -27.35 -4.60
N ASP A 353 3.33 -27.08 -4.73
CA ASP A 353 4.13 -26.27 -3.80
C ASP A 353 4.27 -24.81 -4.26
N VAL A 354 3.62 -24.42 -5.36
CA VAL A 354 3.68 -23.09 -5.94
C VAL A 354 2.27 -22.49 -6.12
N PHE A 355 2.05 -21.32 -5.53
CA PHE A 355 0.81 -20.56 -5.66
C PHE A 355 1.09 -19.29 -6.46
N ARG A 356 0.28 -19.02 -7.47
CA ARG A 356 0.32 -17.75 -8.18
C ARG A 356 -0.55 -16.75 -7.45
N VAL A 357 0.07 -15.71 -6.93
CA VAL A 357 -0.58 -14.64 -6.17
C VAL A 357 -0.53 -13.37 -6.98
N SER A 358 -1.71 -12.82 -7.31
CA SER A 358 -1.82 -11.60 -8.11
C SER A 358 -2.43 -10.49 -7.26
N GLY A 359 -1.86 -9.29 -7.36
CA GLY A 359 -2.26 -8.10 -6.63
C GLY A 359 -2.17 -6.85 -7.50
N ARG A 360 -2.55 -5.71 -6.94
CA ARG A 360 -2.60 -4.45 -7.68
C ARG A 360 -1.24 -3.83 -7.93
N GLY A 361 -0.31 -4.04 -7.01
CA GLY A 361 1.02 -3.46 -7.08
C GLY A 361 2.02 -4.24 -6.26
N GLU A 362 3.27 -3.80 -6.31
CA GLU A 362 4.37 -4.45 -5.62
C GLU A 362 4.23 -4.30 -4.10
N LEU A 363 3.85 -3.11 -3.63
CA LEU A 363 3.64 -2.85 -2.21
C LEU A 363 2.51 -3.72 -1.62
N HIS A 364 1.43 -3.95 -2.37
CA HIS A 364 0.34 -4.81 -1.94
C HIS A 364 0.82 -6.25 -1.67
N LEU A 365 1.62 -6.82 -2.59
CA LEU A 365 2.15 -8.17 -2.45
C LEU A 365 3.24 -8.27 -1.36
N THR A 366 4.11 -7.26 -1.24
CA THR A 366 5.17 -7.25 -0.22
C THR A 366 4.62 -7.05 1.20
N ILE A 367 3.53 -6.31 1.37
CA ILE A 367 2.82 -6.22 2.66
C ILE A 367 2.24 -7.58 3.07
N LEU A 368 1.62 -8.31 2.14
CA LEU A 368 1.15 -9.67 2.42
C LEU A 368 2.31 -10.58 2.86
N LEU A 369 3.42 -10.54 2.16
CA LEU A 369 4.63 -11.31 2.50
C LEU A 369 5.17 -10.93 3.88
N GLU A 370 5.22 -9.64 4.21
CA GLU A 370 5.71 -9.17 5.50
C GLU A 370 4.78 -9.59 6.65
N ASN A 371 3.47 -9.55 6.45
CA ASN A 371 2.50 -10.06 7.41
C ASN A 371 2.71 -11.56 7.64
N MET A 372 2.82 -12.37 6.58
CA MET A 372 3.09 -13.80 6.68
C MET A 372 4.42 -14.08 7.40
N ARG A 373 5.47 -13.32 7.09
CA ARG A 373 6.77 -13.41 7.76
C ARG A 373 6.66 -13.19 9.27
N ARG A 374 5.94 -12.15 9.70
CA ARG A 374 5.71 -11.83 11.13
C ARG A 374 4.84 -12.86 11.84
N GLU A 375 3.91 -13.48 11.13
CA GLU A 375 3.10 -14.60 11.63
C GLU A 375 3.93 -15.89 11.82
N GLY A 376 5.14 -15.95 11.29
CA GLY A 376 6.04 -17.11 11.43
C GLY A 376 6.11 -18.01 10.21
N TYR A 377 5.61 -17.58 9.07
CA TYR A 377 5.72 -18.33 7.80
C TYR A 377 7.13 -18.22 7.21
N GLU A 378 7.54 -19.29 6.57
CA GLU A 378 8.75 -19.37 5.77
C GLU A 378 8.38 -19.80 4.36
N LEU A 379 8.77 -19.01 3.36
CA LEU A 379 8.46 -19.24 1.95
C LEU A 379 9.55 -18.65 1.04
N ALA A 380 9.49 -19.00 -0.23
CA ALA A 380 10.29 -18.38 -1.27
C ALA A 380 9.36 -17.72 -2.29
N VAL A 381 9.83 -16.61 -2.89
CA VAL A 381 9.07 -15.92 -3.94
C VAL A 381 9.94 -15.66 -5.16
N GLY A 382 9.30 -15.69 -6.33
CA GLY A 382 9.93 -15.32 -7.59
C GLY A 382 9.77 -13.84 -7.93
N LYS A 383 10.41 -13.42 -9.03
CA LYS A 383 10.31 -12.06 -9.56
C LYS A 383 8.86 -11.69 -9.86
N PRO A 384 8.42 -10.49 -9.49
CA PRO A 384 7.13 -9.96 -9.91
C PRO A 384 7.02 -9.89 -11.44
N ARG A 385 5.84 -10.19 -11.96
CA ARG A 385 5.53 -10.12 -13.39
C ARG A 385 4.22 -9.40 -13.60
N VAL A 386 4.12 -8.66 -14.70
CA VAL A 386 2.86 -8.01 -15.08
C VAL A 386 1.85 -9.04 -15.58
N VAL A 387 0.58 -8.77 -15.35
CA VAL A 387 -0.53 -9.58 -15.88
C VAL A 387 -0.82 -9.10 -17.30
N TYR A 388 -0.57 -9.96 -18.30
CA TYR A 388 -0.90 -9.68 -19.69
C TYR A 388 -2.37 -9.95 -19.98
N ARG A 389 -2.93 -9.19 -20.94
CA ARG A 389 -4.29 -9.41 -21.46
C ARG A 389 -4.25 -9.49 -22.98
N ASP A 390 -5.19 -10.22 -23.54
CA ASP A 390 -5.49 -10.18 -24.96
C ASP A 390 -6.68 -9.25 -25.18
N ILE A 391 -6.46 -8.15 -25.88
CA ILE A 391 -7.47 -7.16 -26.21
C ILE A 391 -7.53 -7.06 -27.73
N ASP A 392 -8.67 -7.42 -28.31
CA ASP A 392 -8.90 -7.43 -29.76
C ASP A 392 -7.86 -8.27 -30.53
N GLY A 393 -7.37 -9.36 -29.95
CA GLY A 393 -6.37 -10.25 -30.55
C GLY A 393 -4.93 -9.72 -30.46
N GLN A 394 -4.70 -8.65 -29.70
CA GLN A 394 -3.38 -8.10 -29.44
C GLN A 394 -3.00 -8.30 -27.96
N LYS A 395 -1.78 -8.81 -27.73
CA LYS A 395 -1.25 -8.94 -26.39
C LYS A 395 -0.92 -7.56 -25.81
N CYS A 396 -1.56 -7.22 -24.69
CA CYS A 396 -1.41 -5.96 -23.98
C CYS A 396 -0.81 -6.17 -22.59
N GLU A 397 -0.11 -5.15 -22.12
CA GLU A 397 0.44 -5.05 -20.77
C GLU A 397 -0.11 -3.81 -20.05
N PRO A 398 -0.14 -3.79 -18.70
CA PRO A 398 -0.60 -2.62 -17.95
C PRO A 398 0.39 -1.47 -18.10
N TYR A 399 -0.15 -0.27 -18.26
CA TYR A 399 0.58 0.99 -18.27
C TYR A 399 0.22 1.83 -17.06
N GLU A 400 1.15 2.65 -16.64
CA GLU A 400 1.02 3.51 -15.48
C GLU A 400 1.38 4.97 -15.81
N ASN A 401 0.66 5.89 -15.20
CA ASN A 401 1.02 7.29 -15.15
C ASN A 401 2.01 7.48 -13.99
N LEU A 402 3.27 7.68 -14.33
CA LEU A 402 4.36 7.93 -13.39
C LEU A 402 4.56 9.44 -13.24
N THR A 403 4.59 9.91 -12.01
CA THR A 403 5.00 11.28 -11.66
C THR A 403 6.25 11.22 -10.80
N VAL A 404 7.30 11.93 -11.19
CA VAL A 404 8.53 12.07 -10.41
C VAL A 404 8.86 13.54 -10.19
N ASP A 405 9.21 13.90 -8.95
CA ASP A 405 9.75 15.21 -8.59
C ASP A 405 11.23 15.07 -8.27
N VAL A 406 12.07 15.68 -9.07
CA VAL A 406 13.53 15.52 -8.99
C VAL A 406 14.26 16.87 -8.91
N PRO A 407 15.42 16.94 -8.25
CA PRO A 407 16.30 18.10 -8.39
C PRO A 407 16.72 18.30 -9.84
N ASP A 408 16.84 19.56 -10.29
CA ASP A 408 17.20 19.90 -11.67
C ASP A 408 18.52 19.23 -12.11
N ASP A 409 19.49 19.11 -11.19
CA ASP A 409 20.78 18.45 -11.47
C ASP A 409 20.65 16.96 -11.78
N ASN A 410 19.61 16.30 -11.33
CA ASN A 410 19.36 14.86 -11.51
C ASN A 410 18.37 14.56 -12.65
N GLN A 411 17.69 15.56 -13.19
CA GLN A 411 16.67 15.44 -14.21
C GLN A 411 17.14 14.62 -15.42
N GLY A 412 18.30 14.95 -15.99
CA GLY A 412 18.82 14.29 -17.18
C GLY A 412 19.04 12.79 -17.01
N ALA A 413 19.62 12.38 -15.86
CA ALA A 413 19.86 10.97 -15.57
C ALA A 413 18.56 10.18 -15.38
N VAL A 414 17.56 10.78 -14.73
CA VAL A 414 16.24 10.15 -14.53
C VAL A 414 15.52 10.03 -15.87
N MET A 415 15.55 11.06 -16.72
CA MET A 415 14.93 11.02 -18.05
C MET A 415 15.57 9.97 -18.96
N GLU A 416 16.89 9.82 -18.93
CA GLU A 416 17.61 8.79 -19.70
C GLU A 416 17.17 7.38 -19.27
N GLU A 417 17.12 7.13 -17.96
CA GLU A 417 16.73 5.82 -17.44
C GLU A 417 15.25 5.50 -17.73
N LEU A 418 14.34 6.45 -17.55
CA LEU A 418 12.93 6.26 -17.90
C LEU A 418 12.72 6.03 -19.41
N GLY A 419 13.47 6.72 -20.25
CA GLY A 419 13.49 6.46 -21.69
C GLY A 419 13.97 5.04 -22.04
N ARG A 420 15.01 4.56 -21.36
CA ARG A 420 15.51 3.17 -21.49
C ARG A 420 14.43 2.16 -21.10
N ARG A 421 13.62 2.47 -20.06
CA ARG A 421 12.50 1.67 -19.58
C ARG A 421 11.19 1.89 -20.35
N ARG A 422 11.29 2.49 -21.56
CA ARG A 422 10.17 2.71 -22.49
C ARG A 422 9.10 3.67 -21.98
N GLY A 423 9.41 4.53 -21.01
CA GLY A 423 8.52 5.62 -20.59
C GLY A 423 8.42 6.71 -21.68
N GLU A 424 7.21 7.19 -21.89
CA GLU A 424 6.90 8.31 -22.79
C GLU A 424 6.61 9.56 -21.93
N LEU A 425 7.43 10.61 -22.07
CA LEU A 425 7.24 11.85 -21.35
C LEU A 425 5.95 12.53 -21.81
N THR A 426 5.04 12.77 -20.90
CA THR A 426 3.76 13.44 -21.15
C THR A 426 3.75 14.90 -20.73
N ASN A 427 4.43 15.23 -19.63
CA ASN A 427 4.52 16.59 -19.13
C ASN A 427 5.86 16.82 -18.39
N MET A 428 6.33 18.08 -18.41
CA MET A 428 7.51 18.53 -17.67
C MET A 428 7.29 19.95 -17.16
N GLU A 429 7.41 20.14 -15.86
CA GLU A 429 7.14 21.41 -15.20
C GLU A 429 8.20 21.69 -14.13
N SER A 430 8.80 22.88 -14.18
CA SER A 430 9.77 23.32 -13.17
C SER A 430 9.07 24.16 -12.11
N ASP A 431 9.38 23.91 -10.84
CA ASP A 431 8.86 24.70 -9.71
C ASP A 431 9.55 26.08 -9.54
N GLY A 432 10.56 26.36 -10.37
CA GLY A 432 11.36 27.60 -10.30
C GLY A 432 12.28 27.68 -9.06
N ASN A 433 12.31 26.65 -8.21
CA ASN A 433 13.08 26.58 -6.96
C ASN A 433 14.12 25.45 -6.96
N GLY A 434 14.49 24.94 -8.13
CA GLY A 434 15.52 23.92 -8.30
C GLY A 434 14.97 22.48 -8.33
N ARG A 435 13.67 22.30 -8.55
CA ARG A 435 13.05 21.00 -8.77
C ARG A 435 12.22 20.98 -10.04
N THR A 436 12.22 19.85 -10.70
CA THR A 436 11.41 19.60 -11.90
C THR A 436 10.50 18.40 -11.67
N ARG A 437 9.22 18.56 -11.99
CA ARG A 437 8.22 17.49 -12.07
C ARG A 437 8.20 16.94 -13.48
N LEU A 438 8.30 15.61 -13.59
CA LEU A 438 8.19 14.90 -14.85
C LEU A 438 7.02 13.92 -14.75
N GLU A 439 6.18 13.90 -15.78
CA GLU A 439 5.08 12.95 -15.89
C GLU A 439 5.31 12.04 -17.10
N TYR A 440 5.16 10.73 -16.90
CA TYR A 440 5.38 9.73 -17.92
C TYR A 440 4.20 8.76 -18.02
N HIS A 441 3.90 8.31 -19.23
CA HIS A 441 3.13 7.11 -19.48
C HIS A 441 4.11 5.97 -19.73
N ILE A 442 4.12 4.95 -18.87
CA ILE A 442 5.16 3.93 -18.86
C ILE A 442 4.56 2.53 -18.64
N PRO A 443 5.07 1.48 -19.33
CA PRO A 443 4.68 0.12 -19.01
C PRO A 443 5.01 -0.22 -17.55
N ALA A 444 4.05 -0.78 -16.81
CA ALA A 444 4.25 -1.16 -15.40
C ALA A 444 5.47 -2.07 -15.21
N ARG A 445 5.77 -2.91 -16.18
CA ARG A 445 6.97 -3.75 -16.23
C ARG A 445 8.28 -2.93 -16.19
N GLY A 446 8.26 -1.72 -16.72
CA GLY A 446 9.40 -0.78 -16.67
C GLY A 446 9.65 -0.19 -15.28
N LEU A 447 8.66 -0.23 -14.39
CA LEU A 447 8.77 0.28 -13.03
C LEU A 447 9.28 -0.78 -12.04
N ILE A 448 9.20 -2.06 -12.38
CA ILE A 448 9.74 -3.13 -11.53
C ILE A 448 11.25 -2.91 -11.34
N GLY A 449 11.67 -2.79 -10.06
CA GLY A 449 13.06 -2.52 -9.68
C GLY A 449 13.54 -1.09 -9.94
N PHE A 450 12.66 -0.17 -10.35
CA PHE A 450 13.06 1.22 -10.61
C PHE A 450 13.19 2.06 -9.34
N GLN A 451 12.44 1.77 -8.29
CA GLN A 451 12.45 2.54 -7.05
C GLN A 451 13.86 2.65 -6.44
N GLY A 452 14.56 1.53 -6.32
CA GLY A 452 15.93 1.51 -5.78
C GLY A 452 16.94 2.26 -6.65
N GLU A 453 16.80 2.17 -7.97
CA GLU A 453 17.64 2.89 -8.93
C GLU A 453 17.34 4.39 -8.91
N PHE A 454 16.06 4.77 -8.89
CA PHE A 454 15.59 6.15 -8.79
C PHE A 454 16.14 6.84 -7.53
N MET A 455 16.08 6.18 -6.37
CA MET A 455 16.66 6.72 -5.13
C MET A 455 18.16 6.91 -5.24
N THR A 456 18.86 6.04 -5.96
CA THR A 456 20.31 6.19 -6.22
C THR A 456 20.59 7.36 -7.16
N LEU A 457 19.85 7.48 -8.27
CA LEU A 457 19.98 8.55 -9.25
C LEU A 457 19.71 9.93 -8.63
N THR A 458 18.75 9.99 -7.71
CA THR A 458 18.33 11.25 -7.04
C THR A 458 19.00 11.48 -5.69
N ARG A 459 19.97 10.64 -5.30
CA ARG A 459 20.66 10.71 -3.99
C ARG A 459 19.70 10.68 -2.79
N GLY A 460 18.58 9.98 -2.94
CA GLY A 460 17.59 9.83 -1.88
C GLY A 460 16.61 10.99 -1.73
N VAL A 461 16.66 12.04 -2.58
CA VAL A 461 15.80 13.22 -2.44
C VAL A 461 14.71 13.32 -3.50
N GLY A 462 14.66 12.39 -4.47
CA GLY A 462 13.59 12.29 -5.45
C GLY A 462 12.30 11.75 -4.84
N LEU A 463 11.16 12.22 -5.35
CA LEU A 463 9.85 11.69 -5.00
C LEU A 463 9.24 11.03 -6.22
N MET A 464 8.64 9.87 -6.02
CA MET A 464 8.03 9.08 -7.10
C MET A 464 6.65 8.60 -6.69
N SER A 465 5.71 8.68 -7.63
CA SER A 465 4.38 8.09 -7.49
C SER A 465 3.92 7.59 -8.86
N HIS A 466 3.29 6.45 -8.89
CA HIS A 466 2.74 5.87 -10.11
C HIS A 466 1.34 5.32 -9.87
N VAL A 467 0.52 5.32 -10.90
CA VAL A 467 -0.88 4.90 -10.84
C VAL A 467 -1.21 4.17 -12.12
N PHE A 468 -1.89 3.03 -12.00
CA PHE A 468 -2.42 2.31 -13.16
C PHE A 468 -3.31 3.23 -14.01
N ASP A 469 -3.11 3.19 -15.32
CA ASP A 469 -3.88 3.95 -16.29
C ASP A 469 -4.74 3.02 -17.16
N ASP A 470 -4.12 2.28 -18.06
CA ASP A 470 -4.80 1.42 -19.02
C ASP A 470 -3.97 0.16 -19.38
N TYR A 471 -4.49 -0.60 -20.33
CA TYR A 471 -3.77 -1.68 -20.98
C TYR A 471 -3.44 -1.28 -22.43
N ALA A 472 -2.16 -1.28 -22.78
CA ALA A 472 -1.69 -0.98 -24.12
C ALA A 472 -0.77 -2.10 -24.67
N PRO A 473 -0.49 -2.10 -25.99
CA PRO A 473 0.34 -3.12 -26.61
C PRO A 473 1.70 -3.29 -25.95
N VAL A 474 2.14 -4.54 -25.82
CA VAL A 474 3.42 -4.90 -25.20
C VAL A 474 4.59 -4.24 -25.92
N LYS A 475 5.41 -3.46 -25.22
CA LYS A 475 6.68 -2.93 -25.76
C LYS A 475 7.75 -4.03 -25.78
N PRO A 476 8.48 -4.18 -26.87
CA PRO A 476 9.62 -5.11 -26.94
C PRO A 476 10.81 -4.59 -26.09
N ASP A 477 11.75 -5.48 -25.82
CA ASP A 477 13.09 -5.16 -25.30
C ASP A 477 13.11 -4.30 -24.03
N MET A 478 12.51 -4.82 -22.94
CA MET A 478 12.64 -4.21 -21.61
C MET A 478 14.03 -4.53 -21.04
N PRO A 479 14.77 -3.53 -20.55
CA PRO A 479 16.06 -3.78 -19.95
C PRO A 479 15.92 -4.60 -18.66
N GLY A 480 16.79 -5.60 -18.49
CA GLY A 480 16.95 -6.32 -17.23
C GLY A 480 17.88 -5.58 -16.26
N ARG A 481 18.19 -6.21 -15.14
CA ARG A 481 19.18 -5.72 -14.18
C ARG A 481 20.56 -5.55 -14.86
N HIS A 482 21.24 -4.44 -14.59
CA HIS A 482 22.54 -4.15 -15.17
C HIS A 482 23.67 -5.05 -14.65
N ASN A 483 23.66 -5.34 -13.36
CA ASN A 483 24.73 -6.03 -12.68
C ASN A 483 24.38 -7.50 -12.44
N GLY A 484 25.33 -8.39 -12.66
CA GLY A 484 25.25 -9.77 -12.22
C GLY A 484 25.35 -9.91 -10.71
N VAL A 485 25.37 -11.14 -10.23
CA VAL A 485 25.44 -11.46 -8.79
C VAL A 485 26.64 -12.33 -8.45
N LEU A 486 27.08 -12.24 -7.20
CA LEU A 486 28.07 -13.13 -6.61
C LEU A 486 27.33 -14.33 -5.99
N VAL A 487 27.56 -15.52 -6.53
CA VAL A 487 26.87 -16.75 -6.13
C VAL A 487 27.82 -17.64 -5.34
N SER A 488 27.41 -18.10 -4.16
CA SER A 488 28.21 -19.01 -3.35
C SER A 488 28.37 -20.38 -4.02
N GLN A 489 29.57 -20.88 -4.02
CA GLN A 489 29.93 -22.20 -4.52
C GLN A 489 29.74 -23.32 -3.49
N GLU A 490 29.76 -23.01 -2.20
CA GLU A 490 29.84 -23.97 -1.12
C GLU A 490 28.90 -23.60 0.04
N GLN A 491 28.63 -24.59 0.89
CA GLN A 491 27.84 -24.42 2.11
C GLN A 491 28.75 -24.30 3.33
N GLY A 492 28.46 -23.35 4.24
CA GLY A 492 29.20 -23.16 5.49
C GLY A 492 28.96 -21.78 6.09
N GLU A 493 29.93 -21.26 6.82
CA GLU A 493 29.90 -19.92 7.40
C GLU A 493 30.85 -18.99 6.64
N ALA A 494 30.40 -17.78 6.33
CA ALA A 494 31.20 -16.80 5.61
C ALA A 494 32.43 -16.38 6.43
N VAL A 495 33.61 -16.37 5.80
CA VAL A 495 34.87 -16.04 6.46
C VAL A 495 35.28 -14.61 6.10
N ALA A 496 35.61 -13.79 7.11
CA ALA A 496 35.98 -12.38 6.93
C ALA A 496 37.08 -12.18 5.85
N TYR A 497 38.13 -13.02 5.84
CA TYR A 497 39.19 -12.94 4.87
C TYR A 497 38.75 -13.24 3.43
N ALA A 498 37.78 -14.17 3.26
CA ALA A 498 37.23 -14.47 1.95
C ALA A 498 36.36 -13.30 1.45
N LEU A 499 35.51 -12.75 2.32
CA LEU A 499 34.67 -11.61 1.97
C LEU A 499 35.51 -10.38 1.60
N TRP A 500 36.59 -10.11 2.33
CA TRP A 500 37.51 -9.02 2.03
C TRP A 500 38.13 -9.14 0.61
N ASN A 501 38.54 -10.34 0.21
CA ASN A 501 39.06 -10.58 -1.14
C ASN A 501 37.99 -10.47 -2.23
N LEU A 502 36.70 -10.60 -1.87
CA LEU A 502 35.56 -10.51 -2.79
C LEU A 502 35.05 -9.07 -2.94
N GLU A 503 35.41 -8.14 -2.05
CA GLU A 503 35.00 -6.73 -2.15
C GLU A 503 35.47 -6.06 -3.45
N ASP A 504 36.62 -6.47 -4.01
CA ASP A 504 37.07 -6.02 -5.32
C ASP A 504 36.17 -6.47 -6.48
N ARG A 505 35.30 -7.45 -6.25
CA ARG A 505 34.39 -8.00 -7.24
C ARG A 505 32.99 -7.41 -7.15
N GLY A 506 32.66 -6.81 -6.01
CA GLY A 506 31.35 -6.22 -5.81
C GLY A 506 30.98 -5.98 -4.35
N ARG A 507 29.74 -5.62 -4.11
CA ARG A 507 29.22 -5.29 -2.77
C ARG A 507 28.51 -6.50 -2.18
N MET A 508 28.78 -6.78 -0.90
CA MET A 508 28.23 -7.95 -0.20
C MET A 508 26.85 -7.70 0.42
N PHE A 509 26.05 -8.76 0.50
CA PHE A 509 24.81 -8.84 1.29
C PHE A 509 25.05 -9.54 2.63
N VAL A 510 26.11 -10.31 2.76
CA VAL A 510 26.40 -11.16 3.91
C VAL A 510 27.55 -10.61 4.76
N SER A 511 27.49 -10.90 6.05
CA SER A 511 28.51 -10.58 7.04
C SER A 511 29.38 -11.82 7.37
N PRO A 512 30.56 -11.65 7.99
CA PRO A 512 31.30 -12.78 8.55
C PRO A 512 30.46 -13.59 9.52
N ASN A 513 30.60 -14.91 9.50
CA ASN A 513 29.87 -15.91 10.27
C ASN A 513 28.40 -16.13 9.85
N ASP A 514 27.90 -15.42 8.83
CA ASP A 514 26.59 -15.75 8.28
C ASP A 514 26.61 -17.14 7.65
N LYS A 515 25.53 -17.89 7.86
CA LYS A 515 25.32 -19.20 7.23
C LYS A 515 24.98 -18.99 5.76
N ILE A 516 25.75 -19.63 4.92
CA ILE A 516 25.58 -19.59 3.46
C ILE A 516 25.52 -21.00 2.90
N TYR A 517 25.00 -21.15 1.70
CA TYR A 517 24.89 -22.43 1.01
C TYR A 517 25.16 -22.27 -0.50
N GLU A 518 25.42 -23.38 -1.19
CA GLU A 518 25.61 -23.39 -2.64
C GLU A 518 24.40 -22.80 -3.37
N GLY A 519 24.63 -21.87 -4.28
CA GLY A 519 23.58 -21.18 -5.02
C GLY A 519 22.96 -19.97 -4.31
N MET A 520 23.35 -19.68 -3.07
CA MET A 520 22.96 -18.45 -2.37
C MET A 520 23.67 -17.26 -3.00
N ILE A 521 22.92 -16.16 -3.22
CA ILE A 521 23.46 -14.89 -3.72
C ILE A 521 23.99 -14.11 -2.52
N ILE A 522 25.28 -13.83 -2.51
CA ILE A 522 25.98 -13.21 -1.40
C ILE A 522 26.37 -11.75 -1.65
N GLY A 523 26.15 -11.25 -2.86
CA GLY A 523 26.46 -9.87 -3.22
C GLY A 523 26.14 -9.51 -4.66
N ILE A 524 26.28 -8.23 -4.99
CA ILE A 524 26.15 -7.68 -6.34
C ILE A 524 27.52 -7.73 -7.01
N HIS A 525 27.58 -8.29 -8.22
CA HIS A 525 28.80 -8.25 -9.02
C HIS A 525 28.98 -6.87 -9.67
N SER A 526 30.19 -6.38 -9.77
CA SER A 526 30.48 -5.10 -10.42
C SER A 526 30.36 -5.13 -11.95
N ARG A 527 30.18 -6.33 -12.54
CA ARG A 527 29.98 -6.56 -13.98
C ARG A 527 28.57 -7.11 -14.24
N ASP A 528 28.20 -7.21 -15.49
CA ASP A 528 26.90 -7.65 -15.98
C ASP A 528 26.65 -9.17 -15.86
N ASN A 529 27.70 -9.97 -15.65
CA ASN A 529 27.60 -11.43 -15.55
C ASN A 529 27.63 -11.93 -14.11
N ASP A 530 27.00 -13.06 -13.86
CA ASP A 530 27.08 -13.76 -12.59
C ASP A 530 28.46 -14.36 -12.38
N LEU A 531 28.93 -14.33 -11.13
CA LEU A 531 30.23 -14.89 -10.76
C LEU A 531 30.06 -15.87 -9.58
N VAL A 532 30.44 -17.11 -9.81
CA VAL A 532 30.51 -18.14 -8.77
C VAL A 532 31.77 -17.96 -7.95
N VAL A 533 31.63 -17.83 -6.63
CA VAL A 533 32.73 -17.50 -5.72
C VAL A 533 32.75 -18.39 -4.48
N ASN A 534 33.91 -18.49 -3.83
CA ASN A 534 34.06 -19.22 -2.57
C ASN A 534 34.22 -18.27 -1.38
N PRO A 535 33.19 -18.01 -0.61
CA PRO A 535 33.21 -17.13 0.57
C PRO A 535 33.68 -17.82 1.86
N LEU A 536 34.08 -19.09 1.80
CA LEU A 536 34.56 -19.89 2.94
C LEU A 536 36.11 -20.01 2.99
N LYS A 537 36.82 -19.52 1.96
CA LYS A 537 38.25 -19.74 1.84
C LYS A 537 39.03 -18.92 2.86
N GLY A 538 39.45 -19.55 3.95
CA GLY A 538 40.31 -18.95 4.97
C GLY A 538 41.72 -18.60 4.45
N LYS A 539 42.44 -17.75 5.18
CA LYS A 539 43.85 -17.44 4.94
C LYS A 539 44.69 -18.71 5.12
N LYS A 540 45.43 -19.12 4.09
CA LYS A 540 46.42 -20.21 4.26
C LYS A 540 47.57 -19.68 5.13
N LEU A 541 47.72 -20.23 6.32
CA LEU A 541 48.86 -19.96 7.19
C LEU A 541 50.10 -20.55 6.54
N THR A 542 50.89 -19.73 5.86
CA THR A 542 52.08 -20.17 5.11
C THR A 542 53.41 -19.93 5.83
N ASN A 543 53.48 -19.16 6.94
CA ASN A 543 54.71 -18.96 7.70
C ASN A 543 54.48 -18.48 9.13
N VAL A 544 55.07 -19.15 10.10
CA VAL A 544 55.05 -18.83 11.54
C VAL A 544 55.68 -17.46 11.86
N ARG A 545 56.52 -16.90 10.96
CA ARG A 545 57.19 -15.61 11.16
C ARG A 545 56.35 -14.37 10.82
N ALA A 546 55.19 -14.53 10.17
CA ALA A 546 54.32 -13.43 9.79
C ALA A 546 53.10 -13.27 10.73
N SER A 547 53.00 -14.05 11.81
CA SER A 547 51.84 -13.99 12.74
C SER A 547 51.78 -12.71 13.59
N GLY A 548 52.83 -11.86 13.55
CA GLY A 548 52.84 -10.59 14.29
C GLY A 548 52.35 -9.35 13.52
N THR A 549 52.04 -9.49 12.24
CA THR A 549 51.55 -8.39 11.37
C THR A 549 50.20 -8.67 10.75
N ASP A 550 49.31 -9.37 11.46
CA ASP A 550 47.93 -9.50 11.02
C ASP A 550 47.21 -8.15 11.21
N GLU A 551 47.19 -7.33 10.16
CA GLU A 551 46.33 -6.17 10.10
C GLU A 551 44.87 -6.65 10.20
N ALA A 552 44.10 -6.00 11.09
CA ALA A 552 42.67 -6.28 11.22
C ALA A 552 41.99 -6.03 9.87
N VAL A 553 41.36 -7.07 9.33
CA VAL A 553 40.58 -6.98 8.09
C VAL A 553 39.42 -6.02 8.33
N ARG A 554 39.41 -4.88 7.63
CA ARG A 554 38.32 -3.94 7.63
C ARG A 554 37.43 -4.25 6.44
N LEU A 555 36.20 -4.65 6.71
CA LEU A 555 35.18 -4.89 5.69
C LEU A 555 34.27 -3.66 5.53
N THR A 556 33.83 -3.41 4.32
CA THR A 556 32.75 -2.47 4.05
C THR A 556 31.44 -3.03 4.62
N THR A 557 30.58 -2.14 5.13
CA THR A 557 29.29 -2.56 5.67
C THR A 557 28.46 -3.22 4.55
N PRO A 558 27.98 -4.47 4.75
CA PRO A 558 27.17 -5.13 3.76
C PRO A 558 25.83 -4.41 3.56
N ILE A 559 25.27 -4.54 2.36
CA ILE A 559 23.94 -4.03 2.04
C ILE A 559 22.91 -4.89 2.79
N LYS A 560 22.13 -4.28 3.68
CA LYS A 560 20.99 -4.95 4.30
C LYS A 560 19.81 -4.93 3.31
N LEU A 561 19.35 -6.12 2.95
CA LEU A 561 18.19 -6.28 2.09
C LEU A 561 16.90 -6.04 2.91
N THR A 562 16.06 -5.13 2.45
CA THR A 562 14.65 -5.07 2.84
C THR A 562 13.87 -6.06 1.97
N LEU A 563 12.64 -6.40 2.35
CA LEU A 563 11.83 -7.32 1.57
C LEU A 563 11.53 -6.75 0.18
N GLU A 564 11.15 -5.48 0.11
CA GLU A 564 10.90 -4.76 -1.14
C GLU A 564 12.16 -4.75 -2.01
N GLY A 565 13.27 -4.29 -1.47
CA GLY A 565 14.54 -4.24 -2.20
C GLY A 565 15.02 -5.62 -2.68
N ALA A 566 14.71 -6.68 -1.94
CA ALA A 566 15.04 -8.05 -2.35
C ALA A 566 14.16 -8.51 -3.52
N VAL A 567 12.85 -8.24 -3.46
CA VAL A 567 11.88 -8.60 -4.51
C VAL A 567 12.14 -7.82 -5.79
N GLU A 568 12.45 -6.53 -5.69
CA GLU A 568 12.83 -5.68 -6.83
C GLU A 568 14.15 -6.10 -7.48
N PHE A 569 15.08 -6.60 -6.67
CA PHE A 569 16.45 -6.89 -7.11
C PHE A 569 16.57 -8.16 -7.95
N ILE A 570 15.79 -9.21 -7.63
CA ILE A 570 15.94 -10.54 -8.24
C ILE A 570 15.61 -10.56 -9.73
N ASP A 571 16.27 -11.48 -10.44
CA ASP A 571 15.99 -11.78 -11.84
C ASP A 571 15.16 -13.07 -12.01
N ASP A 572 14.79 -13.43 -13.23
CA ASP A 572 13.86 -14.53 -13.55
C ASP A 572 14.33 -15.91 -13.04
N ASP A 573 15.63 -16.12 -12.94
CA ASP A 573 16.25 -17.36 -12.45
C ASP A 573 16.61 -17.30 -10.96
N GLU A 574 16.12 -16.27 -10.24
CA GLU A 574 16.42 -16.02 -8.84
C GLU A 574 15.15 -16.06 -7.97
N LEU A 575 15.36 -16.27 -6.69
CA LEU A 575 14.29 -16.32 -5.68
C LEU A 575 14.71 -15.53 -4.44
N VAL A 576 13.72 -14.93 -3.77
CA VAL A 576 13.86 -14.42 -2.42
C VAL A 576 13.39 -15.48 -1.44
N GLU A 577 14.25 -15.88 -0.52
CA GLU A 577 13.93 -16.71 0.63
C GLU A 577 13.52 -15.81 1.79
N ILE A 578 12.30 -15.98 2.27
CA ILE A 578 11.68 -15.14 3.30
C ILE A 578 11.43 -15.99 4.53
N THR A 579 12.01 -15.60 5.65
CA THR A 579 11.82 -16.26 6.94
C THR A 579 11.50 -15.21 8.01
N PRO A 580 11.01 -15.58 9.19
CA PRO A 580 10.79 -14.63 10.29
C PRO A 580 12.02 -13.81 10.69
N GLN A 581 13.22 -14.36 10.50
CA GLN A 581 14.48 -13.75 10.94
C GLN A 581 15.32 -13.18 9.79
N SER A 582 15.21 -13.76 8.58
CA SER A 582 16.14 -13.49 7.49
C SER A 582 15.46 -13.28 6.15
N ILE A 583 16.06 -12.44 5.32
CA ILE A 583 15.75 -12.29 3.90
C ILE A 583 17.03 -12.64 3.15
N ARG A 584 16.99 -13.69 2.31
CA ARG A 584 18.14 -14.17 1.55
C ARG A 584 17.79 -14.28 0.08
N LEU A 585 18.76 -14.05 -0.78
CA LEU A 585 18.62 -14.23 -2.22
C LEU A 585 19.30 -15.55 -2.64
N ARG A 586 18.71 -16.24 -3.60
CA ARG A 586 19.30 -17.45 -4.13
C ARG A 586 18.96 -17.67 -5.59
N LYS A 587 19.77 -18.44 -6.27
CA LYS A 587 19.39 -18.96 -7.58
C LYS A 587 18.27 -20.01 -7.43
N ARG A 588 17.40 -20.10 -8.43
CA ARG A 588 16.33 -21.11 -8.49
C ARG A 588 16.91 -22.52 -8.48
N TYR A 589 17.94 -22.73 -9.28
CA TYR A 589 18.74 -23.96 -9.30
C TYR A 589 20.02 -23.75 -8.51
N LEU A 590 20.18 -24.48 -7.40
CA LEU A 590 21.26 -24.22 -6.46
C LEU A 590 22.62 -24.64 -7.01
N SER A 591 22.74 -25.83 -7.60
CA SER A 591 24.02 -26.30 -8.13
C SER A 591 24.34 -25.68 -9.50
N GLU A 592 25.63 -25.40 -9.72
CA GLU A 592 26.11 -24.85 -11.00
C GLU A 592 25.78 -25.80 -12.18
N LEU A 593 25.81 -27.11 -11.93
CA LEU A 593 25.50 -28.12 -12.94
C LEU A 593 24.04 -28.05 -13.39
N GLU A 594 23.11 -27.86 -12.44
CA GLU A 594 21.68 -27.72 -12.74
C GLU A 594 21.42 -26.42 -13.52
N ARG A 595 22.02 -25.30 -13.13
CA ARG A 595 21.95 -24.03 -13.86
C ARG A 595 22.39 -24.19 -15.31
N ARG A 596 23.57 -24.80 -15.54
CA ARG A 596 24.09 -25.04 -16.90
C ARG A 596 23.19 -25.97 -17.72
N ARG A 597 22.57 -26.99 -17.11
CA ARG A 597 21.62 -27.89 -17.79
C ARG A 597 20.34 -27.17 -18.18
N HIS A 598 19.87 -26.25 -17.35
CA HIS A 598 18.65 -25.48 -17.62
C HIS A 598 18.87 -24.53 -18.78
N PHE A 599 19.97 -23.76 -18.80
CA PHE A 599 20.28 -22.85 -19.91
C PHE A 599 20.44 -23.59 -21.25
N LYS A 600 21.05 -24.76 -21.27
CA LYS A 600 21.15 -25.58 -22.49
C LYS A 600 19.84 -26.13 -23.04
N LYS A 601 18.74 -26.07 -22.30
CA LYS A 601 17.41 -26.48 -22.74
C LYS A 601 16.60 -25.32 -23.32
N LEU A 602 17.02 -24.08 -23.04
CA LEU A 602 16.38 -22.86 -23.54
C LEU A 602 16.98 -22.38 -24.87
N ASP A 603 18.25 -22.74 -25.14
CA ASP A 603 18.90 -22.60 -26.45
C ASP A 603 18.50 -23.82 -27.35
#